data_74fe92c1f338796db83a6a28c6a2bd67
#
_entry.id   74fe92c1f338796db83a6a28c6a2bd67
#
_cell.length_a   1.000
_cell.length_b   1.000
_cell.length_c   1.000
_cell.angle_alpha   90.00
_cell.angle_beta   90.00
_cell.angle_gamma   90.00
#
_symmetry.space_group_name_H-M   'P 1'
#
loop_
_entity.id
_entity.type
_entity.pdbx_description
1 polymer ?
#
loop_
_entity_poly.entity_id
_entity_poly.type
_entity_poly.pdbx_seq_one_letter_code
_entity_poly.pdbx_strand_id
1 'polypeptide(L)'
;MGTPFELSARCDHHGVAPGRGTAWIAINIDPRGAALERARAPLALALVVDTSGSMHGDPLAHARAACEVVVGLLGAQDQLAIVTFGTHAALLHGLTPVDAAGRATVGRALATLATDGNTNLHGGLQVAAGVLATAPAGLRRAIVLLSDGQPNVGLATAPALAEYVATLRPIGVSTLGFGLHHDERVLAAIADAGSGRYAYVPDPLLARVDLARAALAHGGIVADSLELSVEPAPGVELLRVVPAAPMRVGRGGVTMAIGDVFVDEGRLYALELALDLAPGHRGELARVAVRGRAADGSAHAVHATVTVDVRAGAPTIDPAAARDVWIVQAEAARREARALVDRGAAPGAAALLRQFVAALDGQPWFVVNDGSPLADLREQLIDDATNHARAADDLEATHQRKASRAARHGKQQGTRIASTSDRPDVPGWLIGVAGPLAGRRFELDVDTLIGRSQSCAIAVPLSSLSGAHARIVAIGPRFVISDLGSTHGTTVNGARITSRELCSGDEIALGGLVLRFEQ
;
A
#
# COMPACT_ATOMS: atom_id res chain seq x y z
N MET A 1 -24.89 13.07 -12.60
CA MET A 1 -23.51 13.05 -12.08
C MET A 1 -22.86 11.79 -12.62
N GLY A 2 -21.58 11.85 -13.05
CA GLY A 2 -20.87 10.67 -13.57
C GLY A 2 -20.61 9.64 -12.47
N THR A 3 -20.32 8.39 -12.83
CA THR A 3 -19.91 7.34 -11.87
C THR A 3 -18.60 7.71 -11.21
N PRO A 4 -18.42 7.48 -9.89
CA PRO A 4 -17.20 7.83 -9.16
C PRO A 4 -16.01 6.92 -9.48
N PHE A 5 -16.26 5.79 -10.13
CA PHE A 5 -15.25 4.83 -10.55
C PHE A 5 -15.55 4.30 -11.96
N GLU A 6 -14.54 3.79 -12.62
CA GLU A 6 -14.58 3.15 -13.92
C GLU A 6 -14.21 1.67 -13.79
N LEU A 7 -14.85 0.83 -14.58
CA LEU A 7 -14.58 -0.59 -14.70
C LEU A 7 -14.01 -0.89 -16.08
N SER A 8 -12.80 -1.47 -16.12
CA SER A 8 -12.25 -2.11 -17.30
C SER A 8 -12.07 -3.60 -17.04
N ALA A 9 -12.57 -4.44 -17.94
CA ALA A 9 -12.40 -5.88 -17.84
C ALA A 9 -12.00 -6.42 -19.23
N ARG A 10 -10.84 -7.10 -19.31
CA ARG A 10 -10.27 -7.55 -20.58
C ARG A 10 -9.71 -8.97 -20.45
N CYS A 11 -9.91 -9.79 -21.49
CA CYS A 11 -9.24 -11.08 -21.59
C CYS A 11 -7.77 -10.89 -21.95
N ASP A 12 -6.89 -11.72 -21.42
CA ASP A 12 -5.46 -11.78 -21.76
C ASP A 12 -5.20 -12.33 -23.19
N HIS A 13 -6.27 -12.71 -23.89
CA HIS A 13 -6.25 -13.17 -25.28
C HIS A 13 -7.17 -12.32 -26.14
N HIS A 14 -6.70 -11.94 -27.33
CA HIS A 14 -7.55 -11.40 -28.40
C HIS A 14 -8.34 -12.51 -29.10
N GLY A 15 -7.78 -13.72 -29.18
CA GLY A 15 -8.39 -14.86 -29.84
C GLY A 15 -8.00 -16.19 -29.20
N VAL A 16 -8.97 -17.10 -29.14
CA VAL A 16 -8.81 -18.47 -28.63
C VAL A 16 -9.36 -19.49 -29.63
N ALA A 17 -8.82 -20.71 -29.57
CA ALA A 17 -9.37 -21.81 -30.35
C ALA A 17 -10.67 -22.34 -29.73
N PRO A 18 -11.63 -22.86 -30.51
CA PRO A 18 -12.75 -23.62 -29.96
C PRO A 18 -12.25 -24.89 -29.27
N GLY A 19 -12.99 -25.35 -28.26
CA GLY A 19 -12.64 -26.50 -27.44
C GLY A 19 -12.17 -26.09 -26.05
N ARG A 20 -11.40 -26.99 -25.39
CA ARG A 20 -10.90 -26.78 -24.03
C ARG A 20 -9.65 -25.93 -24.02
N GLY A 21 -9.60 -25.00 -23.06
CA GLY A 21 -8.48 -24.09 -22.86
C GLY A 21 -8.56 -23.36 -21.53
N THR A 22 -7.64 -22.45 -21.32
CA THR A 22 -7.64 -21.51 -20.19
C THR A 22 -7.43 -20.11 -20.68
N ALA A 23 -7.99 -19.14 -19.97
CA ALA A 23 -7.76 -17.71 -20.20
C ALA A 23 -7.82 -16.95 -18.90
N TRP A 24 -7.30 -15.73 -18.91
CA TRP A 24 -7.40 -14.84 -17.76
C TRP A 24 -8.17 -13.57 -18.14
N ILE A 25 -8.91 -13.05 -17.18
CA ILE A 25 -9.51 -11.71 -17.27
C ILE A 25 -8.80 -10.79 -16.28
N ALA A 26 -8.24 -9.70 -16.79
CA ALA A 26 -7.82 -8.56 -15.99
C ALA A 26 -9.01 -7.65 -15.73
N ILE A 27 -9.30 -7.34 -14.46
CA ILE A 27 -10.32 -6.40 -14.03
C ILE A 27 -9.65 -5.23 -13.35
N ASN A 28 -9.82 -4.03 -13.89
CA ASN A 28 -9.33 -2.78 -13.29
C ASN A 28 -10.51 -1.89 -12.91
N ILE A 29 -10.48 -1.38 -11.66
CA ILE A 29 -11.48 -0.47 -11.09
C ILE A 29 -10.72 0.78 -10.67
N ASP A 30 -10.82 1.83 -11.45
CA ASP A 30 -10.12 3.10 -11.22
C ASP A 30 -11.05 4.19 -10.72
N PRO A 31 -10.58 5.11 -9.84
CA PRO A 31 -11.30 6.33 -9.48
C PRO A 31 -11.45 7.22 -10.72
N ARG A 32 -12.57 7.94 -10.86
CA ARG A 32 -12.88 8.69 -12.09
C ARG A 32 -13.28 10.14 -11.87
N GLY A 33 -12.82 11.02 -12.78
CA GLY A 33 -13.40 12.33 -13.09
C GLY A 33 -13.42 13.31 -11.93
N ALA A 34 -14.56 13.99 -11.74
CA ALA A 34 -14.75 15.00 -10.70
C ALA A 34 -14.53 14.50 -9.25
N ALA A 35 -14.44 13.19 -9.03
CA ALA A 35 -14.05 12.63 -7.75
C ALA A 35 -12.58 12.87 -7.41
N LEU A 36 -11.71 12.97 -8.44
CA LEU A 36 -10.28 13.27 -8.30
C LEU A 36 -10.00 14.74 -7.94
N GLU A 37 -10.93 15.64 -8.32
CA GLU A 37 -10.80 17.09 -8.11
C GLU A 37 -11.46 17.57 -6.80
N ARG A 38 -12.19 16.69 -6.11
CA ARG A 38 -12.87 17.04 -4.86
C ARG A 38 -11.86 17.13 -3.73
N ALA A 39 -11.96 18.22 -2.94
CA ALA A 39 -11.32 18.27 -1.64
C ALA A 39 -11.75 17.03 -0.82
N ARG A 40 -10.82 16.42 -0.10
CA ARG A 40 -11.12 15.28 0.76
C ARG A 40 -12.27 15.59 1.73
N ALA A 41 -13.08 14.60 2.03
CA ALA A 41 -14.14 14.75 3.03
C ALA A 41 -13.53 15.08 4.42
N PRO A 42 -14.21 15.92 5.22
CA PRO A 42 -13.80 16.17 6.58
C PRO A 42 -13.77 14.87 7.41
N LEU A 43 -12.79 14.76 8.30
CA LEU A 43 -12.54 13.58 9.12
C LEU A 43 -12.89 13.82 10.60
N ALA A 44 -13.45 12.81 11.24
CA ALA A 44 -13.36 12.58 12.67
C ALA A 44 -12.32 11.47 12.87
N LEU A 45 -11.12 11.82 13.33
CA LEU A 45 -9.99 10.92 13.45
C LEU A 45 -9.72 10.60 14.91
N ALA A 46 -9.52 9.33 15.26
CA ALA A 46 -8.98 8.90 16.54
C ALA A 46 -7.54 8.37 16.34
N LEU A 47 -6.57 9.01 16.98
CA LEU A 47 -5.22 8.48 17.12
C LEU A 47 -5.22 7.53 18.33
N VAL A 48 -4.91 6.27 18.10
CA VAL A 48 -4.88 5.23 19.14
C VAL A 48 -3.42 4.84 19.35
N VAL A 49 -2.85 5.30 20.46
CA VAL A 49 -1.41 5.26 20.71
C VAL A 49 -1.11 4.17 21.74
N ASP A 50 -0.23 3.26 21.34
CA ASP A 50 0.35 2.27 22.23
C ASP A 50 1.22 2.98 23.28
N THR A 51 0.97 2.68 24.54
CA THR A 51 1.75 3.14 25.69
C THR A 51 2.29 1.96 26.51
N SER A 52 2.28 0.75 25.96
CA SER A 52 2.81 -0.45 26.64
C SER A 52 4.29 -0.32 26.98
N GLY A 53 4.80 -1.22 27.82
CA GLY A 53 6.17 -1.17 28.33
C GLY A 53 7.23 -1.20 27.23
N SER A 54 6.98 -1.85 26.09
CA SER A 54 7.87 -1.88 24.92
C SER A 54 8.07 -0.52 24.27
N MET A 55 7.10 0.39 24.42
CA MET A 55 7.17 1.77 23.91
C MET A 55 8.12 2.67 24.71
N HIS A 56 8.77 2.18 25.78
CA HIS A 56 9.66 3.00 26.58
C HIS A 56 10.84 3.57 25.78
N GLY A 57 11.10 4.87 25.92
CA GLY A 57 12.21 5.57 25.24
C GLY A 57 11.86 6.02 23.82
N ASP A 58 12.71 5.69 22.85
CA ASP A 58 12.60 6.13 21.46
C ASP A 58 11.28 5.76 20.78
N PRO A 59 10.68 4.56 20.95
CA PRO A 59 9.41 4.22 20.32
C PRO A 59 8.28 5.17 20.71
N LEU A 60 8.14 5.55 21.98
CA LEU A 60 7.11 6.50 22.42
C LEU A 60 7.38 7.92 21.91
N ALA A 61 8.65 8.33 21.87
CA ALA A 61 9.03 9.62 21.28
C ALA A 61 8.69 9.65 19.78
N HIS A 62 8.93 8.57 19.06
CA HIS A 62 8.58 8.40 17.66
C HIS A 62 7.06 8.39 17.45
N ALA A 63 6.28 7.68 18.28
CA ALA A 63 4.83 7.70 18.20
C ALA A 63 4.25 9.11 18.45
N ARG A 64 4.81 9.86 19.40
CA ARG A 64 4.46 11.27 19.64
C ARG A 64 4.74 12.13 18.41
N ALA A 65 5.95 12.05 17.86
CA ALA A 65 6.32 12.81 16.65
C ALA A 65 5.43 12.46 15.45
N ALA A 66 5.08 11.17 15.28
CA ALA A 66 4.11 10.73 14.27
C ALA A 66 2.73 11.36 14.47
N CYS A 67 2.23 11.40 15.71
CA CYS A 67 0.97 12.06 16.04
C CYS A 67 1.03 13.56 15.70
N GLU A 68 2.13 14.26 16.02
CA GLU A 68 2.33 15.68 15.71
C GLU A 68 2.31 15.92 14.19
N VAL A 69 2.95 15.05 13.42
CA VAL A 69 2.89 15.10 11.95
C VAL A 69 1.45 14.94 11.46
N VAL A 70 0.71 13.95 11.97
CA VAL A 70 -0.70 13.74 11.59
C VAL A 70 -1.56 14.97 11.95
N VAL A 71 -1.40 15.54 13.15
CA VAL A 71 -2.08 16.78 13.57
C VAL A 71 -1.79 17.93 12.62
N GLY A 72 -0.54 18.01 12.13
CA GLY A 72 -0.13 19.02 11.13
C GLY A 72 -0.84 18.89 9.78
N LEU A 73 -1.23 17.66 9.39
CA LEU A 73 -1.88 17.35 8.12
C LEU A 73 -3.40 17.59 8.10
N LEU A 74 -4.03 17.64 9.29
CA LEU A 74 -5.47 17.85 9.42
C LEU A 74 -5.84 19.32 9.23
N GLY A 75 -7.03 19.60 8.71
CA GLY A 75 -7.57 20.95 8.52
C GLY A 75 -8.52 21.37 9.65
N ALA A 76 -8.91 22.65 9.68
CA ALA A 76 -9.83 23.18 10.69
C ALA A 76 -11.23 22.54 10.66
N GLN A 77 -11.61 21.91 9.55
CA GLN A 77 -12.87 21.18 9.40
C GLN A 77 -12.82 19.74 9.96
N ASP A 78 -11.62 19.25 10.29
CA ASP A 78 -11.45 17.93 10.88
C ASP A 78 -11.58 17.98 12.40
N GLN A 79 -11.91 16.84 12.98
CA GLN A 79 -11.92 16.64 14.43
C GLN A 79 -10.95 15.50 14.81
N LEU A 80 -10.31 15.65 15.95
CA LEU A 80 -9.32 14.72 16.44
C LEU A 80 -9.57 14.33 17.89
N ALA A 81 -9.46 13.03 18.17
CA ALA A 81 -9.38 12.45 19.51
C ALA A 81 -8.07 11.69 19.69
N ILE A 82 -7.59 11.57 20.92
CA ILE A 82 -6.43 10.72 21.27
C ILE A 82 -6.88 9.71 22.31
N VAL A 83 -6.62 8.45 22.01
CA VAL A 83 -6.83 7.30 22.88
C VAL A 83 -5.47 6.67 23.16
N THR A 84 -5.22 6.26 24.37
CA THR A 84 -4.02 5.49 24.75
C THR A 84 -4.42 4.08 25.15
N PHE A 85 -3.51 3.13 24.95
CA PHE A 85 -3.67 1.79 25.48
C PHE A 85 -2.32 1.22 25.94
N GLY A 86 -2.34 0.69 27.15
CA GLY A 86 -1.32 -0.08 27.79
C GLY A 86 -2.01 -1.26 28.44
N THR A 87 -1.92 -1.43 29.75
CA THR A 87 -2.75 -2.40 30.52
C THR A 87 -4.23 -2.05 30.41
N HIS A 88 -4.55 -0.77 30.43
CA HIS A 88 -5.89 -0.23 30.26
C HIS A 88 -5.93 0.71 29.05
N ALA A 89 -7.08 0.74 28.37
CA ALA A 89 -7.34 1.74 27.34
C ALA A 89 -8.08 2.93 27.93
N ALA A 90 -7.68 4.14 27.56
CA ALA A 90 -8.23 5.38 28.08
C ALA A 90 -8.36 6.47 27.01
N LEU A 91 -9.37 7.32 27.13
CA LEU A 91 -9.50 8.54 26.34
C LEU A 91 -8.57 9.61 26.93
N LEU A 92 -7.46 9.92 26.25
CA LEU A 92 -6.53 10.97 26.66
C LEU A 92 -7.04 12.36 26.28
N HIS A 93 -7.64 12.49 25.09
CA HIS A 93 -8.19 13.75 24.60
C HIS A 93 -9.46 13.49 23.78
N GLY A 94 -10.54 14.19 24.14
CA GLY A 94 -11.84 14.05 23.48
C GLY A 94 -11.87 14.63 22.06
N LEU A 95 -12.88 14.26 21.29
CA LEU A 95 -13.03 14.71 19.91
C LEU A 95 -13.17 16.24 19.84
N THR A 96 -12.21 16.91 19.22
CA THR A 96 -12.07 18.36 19.19
C THR A 96 -11.72 18.86 17.78
N PRO A 97 -12.28 19.98 17.29
CA PRO A 97 -11.87 20.57 16.01
C PRO A 97 -10.38 20.88 15.96
N VAL A 98 -9.75 20.66 14.81
CA VAL A 98 -8.29 20.85 14.62
C VAL A 98 -7.99 22.28 14.16
N ASP A 99 -8.55 23.27 14.85
CA ASP A 99 -8.18 24.69 14.73
C ASP A 99 -6.94 25.03 15.59
N ALA A 100 -6.54 26.28 15.65
CA ALA A 100 -5.37 26.70 16.43
C ALA A 100 -5.48 26.35 17.92
N ALA A 101 -6.65 26.49 18.52
CA ALA A 101 -6.90 26.17 19.94
C ALA A 101 -6.89 24.65 20.15
N GLY A 102 -7.54 23.89 19.28
CA GLY A 102 -7.55 22.44 19.29
C GLY A 102 -6.14 21.85 19.14
N ARG A 103 -5.34 22.35 18.19
CA ARG A 103 -3.91 21.92 18.05
C ARG A 103 -3.12 22.13 19.32
N ALA A 104 -3.29 23.28 19.99
CA ALA A 104 -2.59 23.56 21.25
C ALA A 104 -3.03 22.61 22.38
N THR A 105 -4.32 22.24 22.46
CA THR A 105 -4.80 21.29 23.48
C THR A 105 -4.34 19.87 23.21
N VAL A 106 -4.37 19.44 21.96
CA VAL A 106 -3.85 18.15 21.49
C VAL A 106 -2.35 18.04 21.77
N GLY A 107 -1.55 19.07 21.44
CA GLY A 107 -0.11 19.09 21.72
C GLY A 107 0.20 18.91 23.22
N ARG A 108 -0.57 19.58 24.11
CA ARG A 108 -0.42 19.38 25.57
C ARG A 108 -0.77 17.96 25.98
N ALA A 109 -1.83 17.36 25.41
CA ALA A 109 -2.19 15.99 25.70
C ALA A 109 -1.10 14.99 25.25
N LEU A 110 -0.56 15.18 24.04
CA LEU A 110 0.55 14.35 23.51
C LEU A 110 1.81 14.45 24.41
N ALA A 111 2.07 15.60 25.00
CA ALA A 111 3.20 15.78 25.91
C ALA A 111 3.07 14.98 27.22
N THR A 112 1.86 14.55 27.61
CA THR A 112 1.61 13.74 28.81
C THR A 112 1.72 12.23 28.56
N LEU A 113 1.99 11.79 27.32
CA LEU A 113 2.15 10.36 27.02
C LEU A 113 3.27 9.74 27.86
N ALA A 114 2.93 8.66 28.54
CA ALA A 114 3.85 7.88 29.38
C ALA A 114 3.54 6.39 29.20
N THR A 115 4.55 5.54 29.36
CA THR A 115 4.39 4.09 29.19
C THR A 115 3.66 3.45 30.40
N ASP A 116 2.81 2.45 30.12
CA ASP A 116 2.03 1.69 31.10
C ASP A 116 1.85 0.22 30.70
N GLY A 117 2.57 -0.66 31.30
CA GLY A 117 2.32 -2.11 31.42
C GLY A 117 2.17 -2.90 30.12
N ASN A 118 1.03 -3.57 29.97
CA ASN A 118 0.70 -4.52 28.91
C ASN A 118 0.19 -3.85 27.63
N THR A 119 -0.20 -4.66 26.61
CA THR A 119 -0.64 -4.19 25.29
C THR A 119 -2.10 -4.60 25.04
N ASN A 120 -3.05 -3.77 25.49
CA ASN A 120 -4.50 -3.97 25.29
C ASN A 120 -5.00 -3.24 24.02
N LEU A 121 -4.50 -3.66 22.87
CA LEU A 121 -4.86 -3.08 21.57
C LEU A 121 -6.37 -3.12 21.30
N HIS A 122 -7.04 -4.24 21.62
CA HIS A 122 -8.48 -4.39 21.47
C HIS A 122 -9.25 -3.32 22.27
N GLY A 123 -8.88 -3.08 23.53
CA GLY A 123 -9.48 -2.03 24.35
C GLY A 123 -9.28 -0.64 23.74
N GLY A 124 -8.10 -0.36 23.17
CA GLY A 124 -7.84 0.89 22.45
C GLY A 124 -8.79 1.13 21.29
N LEU A 125 -9.02 0.10 20.46
CA LEU A 125 -9.98 0.15 19.35
C LEU A 125 -11.43 0.35 19.85
N GLN A 126 -11.82 -0.29 20.96
CA GLN A 126 -13.17 -0.13 21.55
C GLN A 126 -13.42 1.31 22.02
N VAL A 127 -12.47 1.89 22.76
CA VAL A 127 -12.58 3.29 23.24
C VAL A 127 -12.64 4.25 22.04
N ALA A 128 -11.80 4.07 21.05
CA ALA A 128 -11.77 4.91 19.84
C ALA A 128 -13.09 4.84 19.06
N ALA A 129 -13.64 3.65 18.87
CA ALA A 129 -14.94 3.46 18.20
C ALA A 129 -16.07 4.15 18.97
N GLY A 130 -16.08 4.04 20.30
CA GLY A 130 -17.04 4.73 21.18
C GLY A 130 -16.98 6.25 21.06
N VAL A 131 -15.77 6.81 21.03
CA VAL A 131 -15.57 8.27 20.84
C VAL A 131 -16.01 8.71 19.45
N LEU A 132 -15.64 7.99 18.42
CA LEU A 132 -16.03 8.32 17.04
C LEU A 132 -17.54 8.16 16.79
N ALA A 133 -18.26 7.35 17.59
CA ALA A 133 -19.71 7.27 17.52
C ALA A 133 -20.39 8.60 17.85
N THR A 134 -19.75 9.48 18.64
CA THR A 134 -20.25 10.81 19.00
C THR A 134 -19.96 11.88 17.94
N ALA A 135 -19.18 11.55 16.90
CA ALA A 135 -18.82 12.51 15.85
C ALA A 135 -20.06 13.04 15.12
N PRO A 136 -20.07 14.34 14.76
CA PRO A 136 -21.14 14.94 13.96
C PRO A 136 -21.41 14.18 12.66
N ALA A 137 -22.64 14.25 12.19
CA ALA A 137 -23.01 13.72 10.89
C ALA A 137 -22.23 14.46 9.77
N GLY A 138 -21.86 13.74 8.72
CA GLY A 138 -21.14 14.31 7.58
C GLY A 138 -19.61 14.24 7.68
N LEU A 139 -19.04 13.92 8.86
CA LEU A 139 -17.63 13.59 8.98
C LEU A 139 -17.39 12.09 8.70
N ARG A 140 -16.35 11.79 7.91
CA ARG A 140 -15.89 10.41 7.81
C ARG A 140 -15.12 10.03 9.07
N ARG A 141 -15.36 8.81 9.55
CA ARG A 141 -14.79 8.32 10.82
C ARG A 141 -13.61 7.42 10.54
N ALA A 142 -12.46 7.69 11.17
CA ALA A 142 -11.26 6.90 10.98
C ALA A 142 -10.49 6.72 12.29
N ILE A 143 -9.80 5.59 12.38
CA ILE A 143 -8.82 5.27 13.43
C ILE A 143 -7.45 5.15 12.78
N VAL A 144 -6.44 5.75 13.39
CA VAL A 144 -5.03 5.46 13.12
C VAL A 144 -4.42 4.86 14.38
N LEU A 145 -4.08 3.60 14.30
CA LEU A 145 -3.48 2.83 15.38
C LEU A 145 -1.96 2.89 15.28
N LEU A 146 -1.30 3.29 16.34
CA LEU A 146 0.16 3.40 16.45
C LEU A 146 0.66 2.41 17.50
N SER A 147 1.44 1.39 17.11
CA SER A 147 1.94 0.37 18.04
C SER A 147 3.31 -0.18 17.61
N ASP A 148 4.15 -0.52 18.60
CA ASP A 148 5.38 -1.29 18.41
C ASP A 148 5.25 -2.72 18.97
N GLY A 149 4.14 -3.00 19.67
CA GLY A 149 3.97 -4.19 20.49
C GLY A 149 3.14 -5.30 19.84
N GLN A 150 3.22 -6.42 20.53
CA GLN A 150 2.34 -7.55 20.31
C GLN A 150 1.19 -7.49 21.31
N PRO A 151 -0.08 -7.55 20.88
CA PRO A 151 -1.21 -7.55 21.79
C PRO A 151 -1.15 -8.78 22.71
N ASN A 152 -1.32 -8.54 24.02
CA ASN A 152 -1.26 -9.59 25.03
C ASN A 152 -2.42 -9.53 26.05
N VAL A 153 -3.34 -8.57 25.87
CA VAL A 153 -4.57 -8.42 26.67
C VAL A 153 -5.78 -8.34 25.73
N GLY A 154 -6.87 -9.01 26.09
CA GLY A 154 -8.10 -9.07 25.28
C GLY A 154 -7.93 -9.92 24.02
N LEU A 155 -8.47 -9.46 22.87
CA LEU A 155 -8.22 -10.10 21.59
C LEU A 155 -6.76 -9.83 21.19
N ALA A 156 -5.99 -10.91 21.00
CA ALA A 156 -4.55 -10.82 20.75
C ALA A 156 -4.11 -11.45 19.42
N THR A 157 -4.98 -12.20 18.74
CA THR A 157 -4.63 -12.85 17.48
C THR A 157 -5.07 -12.01 16.27
N ALA A 158 -4.28 -12.06 15.19
CA ALA A 158 -4.58 -11.32 13.95
C ALA A 158 -6.01 -11.64 13.40
N PRO A 159 -6.47 -12.90 13.34
CA PRO A 159 -7.83 -13.19 12.86
C PRO A 159 -8.93 -12.59 13.76
N ALA A 160 -8.80 -12.71 15.08
CA ALA A 160 -9.81 -12.21 16.02
C ALA A 160 -9.89 -10.67 15.99
N LEU A 161 -8.76 -9.98 15.91
CA LEU A 161 -8.70 -8.53 15.78
C LEU A 161 -9.26 -8.06 14.44
N ALA A 162 -8.94 -8.75 13.35
CA ALA A 162 -9.49 -8.45 12.03
C ALA A 162 -11.01 -8.63 12.00
N GLU A 163 -11.54 -9.71 12.57
CA GLU A 163 -12.98 -9.95 12.70
C GLU A 163 -13.66 -8.82 13.50
N TYR A 164 -13.09 -8.44 14.64
CA TYR A 164 -13.59 -7.31 15.43
C TYR A 164 -13.60 -6.02 14.61
N VAL A 165 -12.49 -5.67 13.97
CA VAL A 165 -12.36 -4.44 13.16
C VAL A 165 -13.37 -4.42 12.01
N ALA A 166 -13.64 -5.55 11.37
CA ALA A 166 -14.68 -5.63 10.33
C ALA A 166 -16.08 -5.25 10.85
N THR A 167 -16.37 -5.44 12.15
CA THR A 167 -17.64 -5.00 12.78
C THR A 167 -17.73 -3.49 12.99
N LEU A 168 -16.60 -2.77 12.97
CA LEU A 168 -16.56 -1.33 13.22
C LEU A 168 -17.01 -0.49 12.01
N ARG A 169 -17.26 -1.09 10.86
CA ARG A 169 -17.72 -0.36 9.67
C ARG A 169 -18.94 0.51 9.99
N PRO A 170 -18.99 1.75 9.49
CA PRO A 170 -18.14 2.38 8.46
C PRO A 170 -16.89 3.11 8.99
N ILE A 171 -16.41 2.81 10.20
CA ILE A 171 -15.14 3.38 10.71
C ILE A 171 -14.00 2.70 10.00
N GLY A 172 -13.16 3.48 9.31
CA GLY A 172 -11.94 2.98 8.70
C GLY A 172 -10.79 2.86 9.70
N VAL A 173 -9.90 1.87 9.54
CA VAL A 173 -8.79 1.65 10.48
C VAL A 173 -7.48 1.49 9.72
N SER A 174 -6.55 2.44 9.87
CA SER A 174 -5.17 2.35 9.41
C SER A 174 -4.24 2.05 10.59
N THR A 175 -3.10 1.43 10.31
CA THR A 175 -2.14 1.04 11.34
C THR A 175 -0.72 1.47 11.01
N LEU A 176 0.03 1.90 12.02
CA LEU A 176 1.42 2.32 11.95
C LEU A 176 2.24 1.47 12.92
N GLY A 177 3.23 0.75 12.37
CA GLY A 177 4.13 -0.08 13.16
C GLY A 177 5.44 0.64 13.43
N PHE A 178 5.88 0.69 14.70
CA PHE A 178 7.13 1.28 15.13
C PHE A 178 8.13 0.20 15.58
N GLY A 179 9.41 0.49 15.40
CA GLY A 179 10.46 -0.41 15.85
C GLY A 179 10.54 -1.73 15.06
N LEU A 180 11.58 -2.54 15.33
CA LEU A 180 11.84 -3.79 14.62
C LEU A 180 10.99 -4.97 15.08
N HIS A 181 10.43 -4.89 16.26
CA HIS A 181 9.80 -6.02 16.94
C HIS A 181 8.26 -6.02 16.89
N HIS A 182 7.62 -5.00 16.26
CA HIS A 182 6.17 -4.97 16.12
C HIS A 182 5.63 -6.17 15.31
N ASP A 183 4.43 -6.63 15.64
CA ASP A 183 3.77 -7.70 14.88
C ASP A 183 3.07 -7.14 13.64
N GLU A 184 3.81 -7.10 12.54
CA GLU A 184 3.32 -6.61 11.25
C GLU A 184 2.15 -7.44 10.70
N ARG A 185 2.01 -8.73 11.08
CA ARG A 185 0.87 -9.56 10.64
C ARG A 185 -0.42 -9.10 11.30
N VAL A 186 -0.36 -8.78 12.59
CA VAL A 186 -1.49 -8.22 13.33
C VAL A 186 -1.89 -6.87 12.77
N LEU A 187 -0.93 -5.95 12.62
CA LEU A 187 -1.21 -4.60 12.14
C LEU A 187 -1.72 -4.59 10.70
N ALA A 188 -1.14 -5.38 9.80
CA ALA A 188 -1.62 -5.50 8.43
C ALA A 188 -3.03 -6.10 8.36
N ALA A 189 -3.33 -7.15 9.15
CA ALA A 189 -4.66 -7.76 9.18
C ALA A 189 -5.74 -6.79 9.69
N ILE A 190 -5.41 -5.95 10.68
CA ILE A 190 -6.30 -4.89 11.19
C ILE A 190 -6.57 -3.86 10.09
N ALA A 191 -5.53 -3.38 9.41
CA ALA A 191 -5.67 -2.39 8.34
C ALA A 191 -6.48 -2.93 7.15
N ASP A 192 -6.25 -4.18 6.74
CA ASP A 192 -7.02 -4.85 5.68
C ASP A 192 -8.51 -4.95 6.05
N ALA A 193 -8.82 -5.41 7.27
CA ALA A 193 -10.20 -5.53 7.75
C ALA A 193 -10.90 -4.18 7.89
N GLY A 194 -10.14 -3.13 8.27
CA GLY A 194 -10.61 -1.76 8.43
C GLY A 194 -10.65 -0.93 7.15
N SER A 195 -10.37 -1.52 5.98
CA SER A 195 -10.24 -0.79 4.70
C SER A 195 -9.25 0.39 4.81
N GLY A 196 -8.19 0.21 5.58
CA GLY A 196 -7.16 1.21 5.82
C GLY A 196 -5.80 0.78 5.29
N ARG A 197 -4.75 1.47 5.75
CA ARG A 197 -3.37 1.24 5.31
C ARG A 197 -2.50 0.83 6.49
N TYR A 198 -1.64 -0.17 6.28
CA TYR A 198 -0.52 -0.46 7.17
C TYR A 198 0.73 0.25 6.67
N ALA A 199 1.43 0.97 7.55
CA ALA A 199 2.75 1.52 7.26
C ALA A 199 3.75 1.15 8.37
N TYR A 200 5.00 0.87 7.98
CA TYR A 200 6.12 0.76 8.90
C TYR A 200 6.82 2.11 9.01
N VAL A 201 7.00 2.59 10.21
CA VAL A 201 7.57 3.90 10.52
C VAL A 201 8.91 3.70 11.23
N PRO A 202 10.03 3.59 10.50
CA PRO A 202 11.36 3.51 11.10
C PRO A 202 11.75 4.81 11.79
N ASP A 203 11.40 5.94 11.19
CA ASP A 203 11.56 7.29 11.71
C ASP A 203 10.34 8.14 11.28
N PRO A 204 9.60 8.75 12.23
CA PRO A 204 8.39 9.52 11.92
C PRO A 204 8.64 10.72 11.00
N LEU A 205 9.80 11.36 11.12
CA LEU A 205 10.14 12.52 10.27
C LEU A 205 10.33 12.10 8.81
N LEU A 206 10.78 10.87 8.58
CA LEU A 206 10.99 10.29 7.26
C LEU A 206 9.70 9.74 6.62
N ALA A 207 8.79 9.28 7.47
CA ALA A 207 7.57 8.61 7.05
C ALA A 207 6.40 9.59 6.83
N ARG A 208 6.64 10.91 6.70
CA ARG A 208 5.57 11.91 6.58
C ARG A 208 4.55 11.58 5.49
N VAL A 209 5.01 11.10 4.35
CA VAL A 209 4.12 10.72 3.23
C VAL A 209 3.31 9.48 3.59
N ASP A 210 3.92 8.48 4.22
CA ASP A 210 3.23 7.25 4.61
C ASP A 210 2.26 7.51 5.78
N LEU A 211 2.63 8.40 6.72
CA LEU A 211 1.77 8.90 7.77
C LEU A 211 0.57 9.67 7.19
N ALA A 212 0.81 10.55 6.22
CA ALA A 212 -0.24 11.27 5.53
C ALA A 212 -1.20 10.31 4.81
N ARG A 213 -0.66 9.36 4.07
CA ARG A 213 -1.45 8.32 3.38
C ARG A 213 -2.28 7.48 4.35
N ALA A 214 -1.71 7.06 5.48
CA ALA A 214 -2.44 6.28 6.47
C ALA A 214 -3.51 7.10 7.19
N ALA A 215 -3.20 8.33 7.60
CA ALA A 215 -4.11 9.18 8.34
C ALA A 215 -5.24 9.76 7.48
N LEU A 216 -4.93 10.15 6.25
CA LEU A 216 -5.88 10.85 5.36
C LEU A 216 -6.58 9.92 4.37
N ALA A 217 -6.21 8.64 4.30
CA ALA A 217 -6.78 7.66 3.37
C ALA A 217 -8.32 7.71 3.36
N HIS A 218 -8.94 7.68 4.52
CA HIS A 218 -10.39 7.62 4.64
C HIS A 218 -11.13 8.90 4.24
N GLY A 219 -10.46 10.05 4.22
CA GLY A 219 -10.98 11.30 3.63
C GLY A 219 -10.98 11.28 2.10
N GLY A 220 -10.11 10.49 1.49
CA GLY A 220 -9.97 10.33 0.04
C GLY A 220 -10.77 9.16 -0.56
N ILE A 221 -11.69 8.55 0.17
CA ILE A 221 -12.54 7.48 -0.36
C ILE A 221 -13.50 8.07 -1.40
N VAL A 222 -13.40 7.58 -2.62
CA VAL A 222 -14.22 7.96 -3.76
C VAL A 222 -15.52 7.17 -3.79
N ALA A 223 -15.42 5.88 -3.49
CA ALA A 223 -16.56 4.98 -3.35
C ALA A 223 -16.26 3.91 -2.29
N ASP A 224 -17.30 3.53 -1.52
CA ASP A 224 -17.20 2.55 -0.44
C ASP A 224 -18.09 1.32 -0.70
N SER A 225 -17.80 0.26 0.08
CA SER A 225 -18.58 -0.98 0.07
C SER A 225 -18.73 -1.60 -1.31
N LEU A 226 -17.66 -1.60 -2.12
CA LEU A 226 -17.73 -2.14 -3.46
C LEU A 226 -17.88 -3.66 -3.44
N GLU A 227 -18.78 -4.14 -4.29
CA GLU A 227 -18.97 -5.54 -4.61
C GLU A 227 -18.70 -5.78 -6.08
N LEU A 228 -17.85 -6.78 -6.37
CA LEU A 228 -17.58 -7.29 -7.70
C LEU A 228 -18.41 -8.55 -7.93
N SER A 229 -19.23 -8.58 -8.98
CA SER A 229 -19.93 -9.77 -9.43
C SER A 229 -19.44 -10.22 -10.79
N VAL A 230 -19.30 -11.53 -10.95
CA VAL A 230 -18.84 -12.17 -12.20
C VAL A 230 -19.82 -13.27 -12.56
N GLU A 231 -20.39 -13.16 -13.76
CA GLU A 231 -21.32 -14.13 -14.35
C GLU A 231 -20.61 -14.79 -15.55
N PRO A 232 -20.03 -15.99 -15.43
CA PRO A 232 -19.44 -16.70 -16.54
C PRO A 232 -20.48 -17.06 -17.61
N ALA A 233 -20.09 -17.00 -18.88
CA ALA A 233 -20.93 -17.42 -20.00
C ALA A 233 -21.01 -18.97 -20.06
N PRO A 234 -21.99 -19.56 -20.80
CA PRO A 234 -22.04 -20.99 -21.04
C PRO A 234 -20.74 -21.52 -21.65
N GLY A 235 -20.21 -22.61 -21.09
CA GLY A 235 -18.91 -23.17 -21.48
C GLY A 235 -17.70 -22.48 -20.86
N VAL A 236 -17.93 -21.60 -19.90
CA VAL A 236 -16.86 -20.93 -19.14
C VAL A 236 -17.04 -21.18 -17.65
N GLU A 237 -15.96 -21.59 -16.97
CA GLU A 237 -15.93 -21.84 -15.54
C GLU A 237 -14.88 -20.95 -14.88
N LEU A 238 -15.24 -20.28 -13.77
CA LEU A 238 -14.31 -19.50 -12.95
C LEU A 238 -13.53 -20.45 -12.04
N LEU A 239 -12.21 -20.57 -12.25
CA LEU A 239 -11.33 -21.43 -11.46
C LEU A 239 -10.85 -20.73 -10.19
N ARG A 240 -10.38 -19.48 -10.32
CA ARG A 240 -9.90 -18.69 -9.17
C ARG A 240 -9.91 -17.20 -9.42
N VAL A 241 -9.84 -16.45 -8.32
CA VAL A 241 -9.69 -14.99 -8.30
C VAL A 241 -8.39 -14.65 -7.59
N VAL A 242 -7.66 -13.69 -8.14
CA VAL A 242 -6.43 -13.17 -7.55
C VAL A 242 -6.55 -11.63 -7.45
N PRO A 243 -6.30 -11.02 -6.28
CA PRO A 243 -6.09 -11.64 -4.98
C PRO A 243 -7.32 -12.41 -4.50
N ALA A 244 -7.09 -13.47 -3.74
CA ALA A 244 -8.18 -14.26 -3.17
C ALA A 244 -9.04 -13.39 -2.23
N ALA A 245 -10.35 -13.44 -2.41
CA ALA A 245 -11.32 -12.76 -1.56
C ALA A 245 -12.45 -13.72 -1.17
N PRO A 246 -13.12 -13.52 -0.03
CA PRO A 246 -14.31 -14.30 0.31
C PRO A 246 -15.39 -14.13 -0.77
N MET A 247 -15.81 -15.25 -1.35
CA MET A 247 -16.79 -15.29 -2.45
C MET A 247 -18.10 -15.88 -1.99
N ARG A 248 -19.21 -15.30 -2.47
CA ARG A 248 -20.55 -15.88 -2.39
C ARG A 248 -20.91 -16.44 -3.75
N VAL A 249 -21.16 -17.75 -3.82
CA VAL A 249 -21.58 -18.41 -5.05
C VAL A 249 -23.11 -18.38 -5.13
N GLY A 250 -23.65 -17.82 -6.21
CA GLY A 250 -25.09 -17.74 -6.49
C GLY A 250 -25.48 -18.49 -7.77
N ARG A 251 -26.79 -18.49 -8.11
CA ARG A 251 -27.32 -19.19 -9.29
C ARG A 251 -26.77 -18.67 -10.64
N GLY A 252 -26.24 -17.45 -10.70
CA GLY A 252 -25.76 -16.82 -11.93
C GLY A 252 -24.27 -16.52 -11.94
N GLY A 253 -23.52 -16.85 -10.87
CA GLY A 253 -22.11 -16.52 -10.80
C GLY A 253 -21.60 -16.32 -9.38
N VAL A 254 -20.51 -15.54 -9.25
CA VAL A 254 -19.88 -15.26 -7.96
C VAL A 254 -19.93 -13.76 -7.65
N THR A 255 -20.08 -13.44 -6.37
CA THR A 255 -20.01 -12.08 -5.86
C THR A 255 -18.98 -12.01 -4.74
N MET A 256 -18.16 -10.97 -4.71
CA MET A 256 -17.16 -10.76 -3.67
C MET A 256 -17.14 -9.29 -3.24
N ALA A 257 -16.92 -9.06 -1.95
CA ALA A 257 -16.65 -7.72 -1.43
C ALA A 257 -15.20 -7.34 -1.78
N ILE A 258 -15.00 -6.18 -2.39
CA ILE A 258 -13.69 -5.68 -2.82
C ILE A 258 -13.24 -4.44 -2.05
N GLY A 259 -14.05 -3.98 -1.09
CA GLY A 259 -13.73 -2.86 -0.20
C GLY A 259 -13.93 -1.49 -0.82
N ASP A 260 -13.13 -0.51 -0.41
CA ASP A 260 -13.27 0.88 -0.78
C ASP A 260 -12.28 1.26 -1.89
N VAL A 261 -12.61 2.27 -2.71
CA VAL A 261 -11.71 2.87 -3.71
C VAL A 261 -11.33 4.27 -3.28
N PHE A 262 -10.03 4.54 -3.27
CA PHE A 262 -9.45 5.82 -2.87
C PHE A 262 -9.13 6.67 -4.10
N VAL A 263 -9.02 7.98 -3.91
CA VAL A 263 -8.76 8.96 -4.97
C VAL A 263 -7.45 8.70 -5.73
N ASP A 264 -6.46 8.15 -5.04
CA ASP A 264 -5.11 7.88 -5.54
C ASP A 264 -4.86 6.40 -5.88
N GLU A 265 -5.92 5.55 -5.85
CA GLU A 265 -5.73 4.10 -5.87
C GLU A 265 -6.83 3.37 -6.62
N GLY A 266 -6.45 2.70 -7.72
CA GLY A 266 -7.30 1.73 -8.42
C GLY A 266 -7.23 0.33 -7.78
N ARG A 267 -8.15 -0.54 -8.16
CA ARG A 267 -8.20 -1.97 -7.76
C ARG A 267 -8.00 -2.86 -8.97
N LEU A 268 -7.05 -3.77 -8.89
CA LEU A 268 -6.75 -4.71 -9.97
C LEU A 268 -6.96 -6.14 -9.49
N TYR A 269 -7.74 -6.90 -10.26
CA TYR A 269 -8.02 -8.32 -10.04
C TYR A 269 -7.71 -9.12 -11.31
N ALA A 270 -7.35 -10.39 -11.12
CA ALA A 270 -7.21 -11.35 -12.21
C ALA A 270 -8.11 -12.56 -11.94
N LEU A 271 -8.86 -12.97 -12.96
CA LEU A 271 -9.73 -14.15 -12.92
C LEU A 271 -9.18 -15.22 -13.84
N GLU A 272 -8.97 -16.42 -13.34
CA GLU A 272 -8.60 -17.59 -14.15
C GLU A 272 -9.87 -18.34 -14.57
N LEU A 273 -10.00 -18.60 -15.85
CA LEU A 273 -11.14 -19.27 -16.46
C LEU A 273 -10.71 -20.56 -17.11
N ALA A 274 -11.51 -21.62 -16.92
CA ALA A 274 -11.53 -22.76 -17.81
C ALA A 274 -12.54 -22.51 -18.93
N LEU A 275 -12.15 -22.82 -20.14
CA LEU A 275 -12.96 -22.67 -21.34
C LEU A 275 -13.29 -24.04 -21.91
N ASP A 276 -14.55 -24.25 -22.32
CA ASP A 276 -15.01 -25.37 -23.16
C ASP A 276 -15.97 -24.81 -24.21
N LEU A 277 -15.39 -24.14 -25.22
CA LEU A 277 -16.12 -23.32 -26.17
C LEU A 277 -16.49 -24.14 -27.42
N ALA A 278 -17.78 -24.28 -27.68
CA ALA A 278 -18.26 -24.95 -28.90
C ALA A 278 -17.88 -24.15 -30.14
N PRO A 279 -17.72 -24.83 -31.32
CA PRO A 279 -17.60 -24.14 -32.60
C PRO A 279 -18.79 -23.22 -32.83
N GLY A 280 -18.52 -21.95 -33.18
CA GLY A 280 -19.56 -20.93 -33.37
C GLY A 280 -20.00 -20.22 -32.09
N HIS A 281 -19.29 -20.42 -30.96
CA HIS A 281 -19.48 -19.62 -29.76
C HIS A 281 -19.31 -18.12 -30.05
N ARG A 282 -20.18 -17.27 -29.46
CA ARG A 282 -20.22 -15.82 -29.76
C ARG A 282 -19.06 -15.02 -29.12
N GLY A 283 -18.15 -15.69 -28.43
CA GLY A 283 -16.97 -15.06 -27.84
C GLY A 283 -17.21 -14.39 -26.48
N GLU A 284 -18.44 -14.35 -25.96
CA GLU A 284 -18.69 -13.84 -24.61
C GLU A 284 -18.11 -14.82 -23.58
N LEU A 285 -17.22 -14.35 -22.69
CA LEU A 285 -16.61 -15.13 -21.63
C LEU A 285 -17.27 -14.88 -20.28
N ALA A 286 -17.55 -13.63 -19.95
CA ALA A 286 -18.17 -13.27 -18.70
C ALA A 286 -18.80 -11.88 -18.74
N ARG A 287 -19.80 -11.69 -17.89
CA ARG A 287 -20.28 -10.36 -17.50
C ARG A 287 -19.72 -10.00 -16.14
N VAL A 288 -19.16 -8.82 -16.06
CA VAL A 288 -18.56 -8.29 -14.84
C VAL A 288 -19.33 -7.05 -14.43
N ALA A 289 -19.72 -6.97 -13.15
CA ALA A 289 -20.36 -5.77 -12.62
C ALA A 289 -19.71 -5.37 -11.31
N VAL A 290 -19.56 -4.06 -11.11
CA VAL A 290 -19.12 -3.47 -9.83
C VAL A 290 -20.23 -2.57 -9.32
N ARG A 291 -20.64 -2.78 -8.08
CA ARG A 291 -21.62 -1.96 -7.38
C ARG A 291 -20.97 -1.37 -6.13
N GLY A 292 -21.35 -0.14 -5.78
CA GLY A 292 -20.84 0.53 -4.60
C GLY A 292 -21.56 1.82 -4.34
N ARG A 293 -21.16 2.53 -3.28
CA ARG A 293 -21.72 3.83 -2.91
C ARG A 293 -20.66 4.91 -3.07
N ALA A 294 -21.03 6.03 -3.70
CA ALA A 294 -20.18 7.21 -3.74
C ALA A 294 -20.08 7.89 -2.37
N ALA A 295 -19.14 8.83 -2.24
CA ALA A 295 -18.92 9.60 -1.01
C ALA A 295 -20.17 10.36 -0.52
N ASP A 296 -21.11 10.69 -1.42
CA ASP A 296 -22.40 11.33 -1.10
C ASP A 296 -23.51 10.33 -0.72
N GLY A 297 -23.19 9.03 -0.64
CA GLY A 297 -24.11 7.95 -0.31
C GLY A 297 -24.93 7.44 -1.49
N SER A 298 -24.81 8.02 -2.69
CA SER A 298 -25.50 7.55 -3.89
C SER A 298 -24.97 6.19 -4.35
N ALA A 299 -25.90 5.28 -4.71
CA ALA A 299 -25.53 3.96 -5.22
C ALA A 299 -25.18 4.03 -6.70
N HIS A 300 -24.10 3.38 -7.09
CA HIS A 300 -23.63 3.28 -8.47
C HIS A 300 -23.38 1.83 -8.87
N ALA A 301 -23.59 1.53 -10.16
CA ALA A 301 -23.27 0.25 -10.75
C ALA A 301 -22.65 0.46 -12.13
N VAL A 302 -21.58 -0.25 -12.44
CA VAL A 302 -20.91 -0.26 -13.73
C VAL A 302 -20.79 -1.71 -14.19
N HIS A 303 -20.93 -1.93 -15.48
CA HIS A 303 -20.92 -3.26 -16.10
C HIS A 303 -19.93 -3.29 -17.24
N ALA A 304 -19.31 -4.44 -17.44
CA ALA A 304 -18.47 -4.75 -18.59
C ALA A 304 -18.76 -6.18 -19.08
N THR A 305 -18.81 -6.38 -20.39
CA THR A 305 -18.86 -7.72 -20.99
C THR A 305 -17.48 -8.03 -21.56
N VAL A 306 -16.92 -9.16 -21.14
CA VAL A 306 -15.61 -9.62 -21.63
C VAL A 306 -15.84 -10.57 -22.79
N THR A 307 -15.23 -10.27 -23.92
CA THR A 307 -15.34 -11.04 -25.16
C THR A 307 -13.97 -11.42 -25.69
N VAL A 308 -13.92 -12.48 -26.48
CA VAL A 308 -12.73 -12.97 -27.18
C VAL A 308 -13.14 -13.47 -28.56
N ASP A 309 -12.24 -13.37 -29.53
CA ASP A 309 -12.45 -14.00 -30.83
C ASP A 309 -12.32 -15.53 -30.72
N VAL A 310 -13.35 -16.27 -31.13
CA VAL A 310 -13.30 -17.74 -31.18
C VAL A 310 -13.08 -18.20 -32.61
N ARG A 311 -11.86 -18.59 -32.94
CA ARG A 311 -11.46 -18.99 -34.29
C ARG A 311 -10.43 -20.11 -34.26
N ALA A 312 -10.40 -20.94 -35.31
CA ALA A 312 -9.34 -21.93 -35.45
C ALA A 312 -7.97 -21.27 -35.60
N GLY A 313 -6.97 -21.81 -34.95
CA GLY A 313 -5.59 -21.33 -34.96
C GLY A 313 -4.97 -21.21 -33.59
N ALA A 314 -3.75 -20.75 -33.53
CA ALA A 314 -3.06 -20.50 -32.26
C ALA A 314 -3.71 -19.33 -31.52
N PRO A 315 -3.82 -19.40 -30.18
CA PRO A 315 -4.28 -18.28 -29.37
C PRO A 315 -3.43 -17.04 -29.59
N THR A 316 -4.08 -15.87 -29.61
CA THR A 316 -3.38 -14.58 -29.74
C THR A 316 -3.52 -13.79 -28.46
N ILE A 317 -2.39 -13.39 -27.88
CA ILE A 317 -2.33 -12.67 -26.61
C ILE A 317 -2.71 -11.19 -26.78
N ASP A 318 -3.41 -10.63 -25.80
CA ASP A 318 -3.49 -9.19 -25.53
C ASP A 318 -2.38 -8.80 -24.54
N PRO A 319 -1.27 -8.18 -24.98
CA PRO A 319 -0.14 -7.90 -24.10
C PRO A 319 -0.49 -6.95 -22.95
N ALA A 320 -1.46 -6.06 -23.13
CA ALA A 320 -1.85 -5.11 -22.10
C ALA A 320 -2.65 -5.80 -20.99
N ALA A 321 -3.63 -6.63 -21.34
CA ALA A 321 -4.38 -7.41 -20.36
C ALA A 321 -3.49 -8.48 -19.69
N ALA A 322 -2.60 -9.13 -20.45
CA ALA A 322 -1.63 -10.07 -19.91
C ALA A 322 -0.70 -9.41 -18.87
N ARG A 323 -0.21 -8.19 -19.13
CA ARG A 323 0.59 -7.44 -18.14
C ARG A 323 -0.17 -7.22 -16.84
N ASP A 324 -1.42 -6.79 -16.91
CA ASP A 324 -2.26 -6.55 -15.74
C ASP A 324 -2.45 -7.86 -14.93
N VAL A 325 -2.71 -8.98 -15.60
CA VAL A 325 -2.81 -10.31 -14.98
C VAL A 325 -1.52 -10.68 -14.26
N TRP A 326 -0.36 -10.51 -14.93
CA TRP A 326 0.93 -10.86 -14.36
C TRP A 326 1.33 -9.96 -13.18
N ILE A 327 0.95 -8.67 -13.19
CA ILE A 327 1.12 -7.77 -12.03
C ILE A 327 0.40 -8.34 -10.80
N VAL A 328 -0.85 -8.75 -10.95
CA VAL A 328 -1.64 -9.32 -9.85
C VAL A 328 -1.05 -10.64 -9.35
N GLN A 329 -0.63 -11.51 -10.27
CA GLN A 329 0.01 -12.79 -9.93
C GLN A 329 1.36 -12.58 -9.23
N ALA A 330 2.17 -11.61 -9.67
CA ALA A 330 3.43 -11.26 -9.04
C ALA A 330 3.23 -10.82 -7.58
N GLU A 331 2.24 -9.98 -7.32
CA GLU A 331 1.92 -9.56 -5.95
C GLU A 331 1.37 -10.72 -5.10
N ALA A 332 0.66 -11.67 -5.70
CA ALA A 332 0.24 -12.89 -5.01
C ALA A 332 1.44 -13.79 -4.68
N ALA A 333 2.38 -13.99 -5.61
CA ALA A 333 3.62 -14.73 -5.38
C ALA A 333 4.47 -14.09 -4.26
N ARG A 334 4.53 -12.77 -4.22
CA ARG A 334 5.19 -12.03 -3.13
C ARG A 334 4.54 -12.27 -1.77
N ARG A 335 3.21 -12.33 -1.69
CA ARG A 335 2.49 -12.66 -0.45
C ARG A 335 2.78 -14.07 0.01
N GLU A 336 2.76 -15.03 -0.91
CA GLU A 336 3.07 -16.42 -0.61
C GLU A 336 4.53 -16.57 -0.16
N ALA A 337 5.48 -15.93 -0.83
CA ALA A 337 6.88 -15.92 -0.42
C ALA A 337 7.06 -15.39 1.01
N ARG A 338 6.35 -14.32 1.38
CA ARG A 338 6.36 -13.80 2.75
C ARG A 338 5.79 -14.79 3.75
N ALA A 339 4.66 -15.42 3.43
CA ALA A 339 4.09 -16.45 4.29
C ALA A 339 5.03 -17.65 4.47
N LEU A 340 5.88 -17.96 3.49
CA LEU A 340 6.96 -18.96 3.61
C LEU A 340 8.06 -18.48 4.57
N VAL A 341 8.50 -17.23 4.44
CA VAL A 341 9.50 -16.62 5.36
C VAL A 341 8.98 -16.60 6.80
N ASP A 342 7.72 -16.21 7.00
CA ASP A 342 7.09 -16.19 8.33
C ASP A 342 7.03 -17.58 8.99
N ARG A 343 7.04 -18.64 8.18
CA ARG A 343 7.11 -20.04 8.64
C ARG A 343 8.55 -20.59 8.74
N GLY A 344 9.56 -19.74 8.56
CA GLY A 344 10.97 -20.12 8.59
C GLY A 344 11.48 -20.76 7.29
N ALA A 345 10.70 -20.76 6.20
CA ALA A 345 11.05 -21.39 4.92
C ALA A 345 11.60 -20.35 3.92
N ALA A 346 12.52 -19.50 4.34
CA ALA A 346 13.12 -18.45 3.50
C ALA A 346 13.74 -18.95 2.18
N PRO A 347 14.45 -20.11 2.13
CA PRO A 347 14.93 -20.65 0.86
C PRO A 347 13.80 -21.00 -0.11
N GLY A 348 12.67 -21.50 0.40
CA GLY A 348 11.46 -21.78 -0.38
C GLY A 348 10.83 -20.52 -0.95
N ALA A 349 10.80 -19.43 -0.17
CA ALA A 349 10.34 -18.13 -0.62
C ALA A 349 11.20 -17.58 -1.78
N ALA A 350 12.53 -17.65 -1.65
CA ALA A 350 13.45 -17.25 -2.71
C ALA A 350 13.28 -18.09 -3.98
N ALA A 351 13.08 -19.41 -3.83
CA ALA A 351 12.85 -20.31 -4.96
C ALA A 351 11.53 -19.97 -5.69
N LEU A 352 10.44 -19.74 -4.95
CA LEU A 352 9.14 -19.35 -5.49
C LEU A 352 9.25 -18.10 -6.38
N LEU A 353 9.90 -17.04 -5.85
CA LEU A 353 10.03 -15.79 -6.59
C LEU A 353 10.91 -15.93 -7.83
N ARG A 354 12.02 -16.69 -7.76
CA ARG A 354 12.87 -16.98 -8.93
C ARG A 354 12.12 -17.77 -9.99
N GLN A 355 11.32 -18.75 -9.60
CA GLN A 355 10.49 -19.52 -10.52
C GLN A 355 9.46 -18.63 -11.21
N PHE A 356 8.82 -17.71 -10.48
CA PHE A 356 7.89 -16.77 -11.05
C PHE A 356 8.58 -15.83 -12.08
N VAL A 357 9.76 -15.28 -11.72
CA VAL A 357 10.55 -14.44 -12.65
C VAL A 357 10.92 -15.22 -13.91
N ALA A 358 11.37 -16.46 -13.78
CA ALA A 358 11.71 -17.28 -14.94
C ALA A 358 10.50 -17.57 -15.84
N ALA A 359 9.32 -17.79 -15.24
CA ALA A 359 8.07 -17.97 -15.99
C ALA A 359 7.64 -16.70 -16.73
N LEU A 360 7.83 -15.51 -16.12
CA LEU A 360 7.58 -14.22 -16.76
C LEU A 360 8.55 -13.95 -17.91
N ASP A 361 9.85 -14.19 -17.70
CA ASP A 361 10.89 -14.01 -18.71
C ASP A 361 10.70 -14.94 -19.92
N GLY A 362 10.03 -16.08 -19.73
CA GLY A 362 9.64 -17.00 -20.80
C GLY A 362 8.45 -16.54 -21.64
N GLN A 363 7.77 -15.45 -21.30
CA GLN A 363 6.62 -14.96 -22.05
C GLN A 363 7.06 -14.21 -23.31
N PRO A 364 6.60 -14.62 -24.52
CA PRO A 364 7.06 -14.03 -25.78
C PRO A 364 6.65 -12.56 -25.98
N TRP A 365 5.64 -12.08 -25.25
CA TRP A 365 5.15 -10.70 -25.27
C TRP A 365 5.81 -9.81 -24.20
N PHE A 366 6.56 -10.38 -23.25
CA PHE A 366 7.21 -9.62 -22.19
C PHE A 366 8.57 -9.11 -22.64
N VAL A 367 8.81 -7.82 -22.44
CA VAL A 367 10.10 -7.17 -22.74
C VAL A 367 10.71 -6.67 -21.45
N VAL A 368 11.90 -7.17 -21.15
CA VAL A 368 12.68 -6.70 -20.00
C VAL A 368 13.12 -5.26 -20.26
N ASN A 369 12.94 -4.39 -19.27
CA ASN A 369 13.34 -2.97 -19.34
C ASN A 369 12.55 -2.11 -20.36
N ASP A 370 11.27 -2.43 -20.60
CA ASP A 370 10.37 -1.58 -21.43
C ASP A 370 9.80 -0.37 -20.67
N GLY A 371 10.21 -0.16 -19.40
CA GLY A 371 9.71 0.89 -18.53
C GLY A 371 8.28 0.64 -18.02
N SER A 372 7.74 -0.57 -18.21
CA SER A 372 6.41 -0.92 -17.73
C SER A 372 6.41 -1.23 -16.22
N PRO A 373 5.27 -1.03 -15.54
CA PRO A 373 5.13 -1.43 -14.14
C PRO A 373 5.46 -2.91 -13.87
N LEU A 374 5.24 -3.79 -14.86
CA LEU A 374 5.58 -5.21 -14.73
C LEU A 374 7.07 -5.47 -14.82
N ALA A 375 7.81 -4.73 -15.66
CA ALA A 375 9.27 -4.82 -15.72
C ALA A 375 9.89 -4.35 -14.38
N ASP A 376 9.39 -3.26 -13.82
CA ASP A 376 9.80 -2.77 -12.50
C ASP A 376 9.51 -3.78 -11.39
N LEU A 377 8.34 -4.41 -11.43
CA LEU A 377 7.93 -5.43 -10.46
C LEU A 377 8.82 -6.68 -10.56
N ARG A 378 9.20 -7.09 -11.77
CA ARG A 378 10.17 -8.17 -12.00
C ARG A 378 11.49 -7.92 -11.26
N GLU A 379 12.05 -6.71 -11.39
CA GLU A 379 13.29 -6.34 -10.71
C GLU A 379 13.13 -6.41 -9.18
N GLN A 380 12.01 -5.91 -8.68
CA GLN A 380 11.70 -6.01 -7.26
C GLN A 380 11.57 -7.46 -6.78
N LEU A 381 11.03 -8.38 -7.59
CA LEU A 381 10.96 -9.81 -7.26
C LEU A 381 12.35 -10.44 -7.15
N ILE A 382 13.29 -10.03 -8.02
CA ILE A 382 14.69 -10.47 -7.96
C ILE A 382 15.35 -9.99 -6.67
N ASP A 383 15.17 -8.72 -6.33
CA ASP A 383 15.69 -8.14 -5.09
C ASP A 383 15.11 -8.85 -3.86
N ASP A 384 13.79 -9.11 -3.85
CA ASP A 384 13.13 -9.86 -2.78
C ASP A 384 13.66 -11.29 -2.65
N ALA A 385 13.83 -12.00 -3.77
CA ALA A 385 14.38 -13.36 -3.76
C ALA A 385 15.82 -13.37 -3.21
N THR A 386 16.61 -12.35 -3.51
CA THR A 386 17.98 -12.20 -3.01
C THR A 386 17.98 -11.92 -1.51
N ASN A 387 17.12 -11.02 -1.05
CA ASN A 387 17.00 -10.67 0.37
C ASN A 387 16.46 -11.83 1.22
N HIS A 388 15.55 -12.65 0.68
CA HIS A 388 15.07 -13.86 1.37
C HIS A 388 16.12 -14.97 1.43
N ALA A 389 17.09 -14.99 0.53
CA ALA A 389 18.19 -15.96 0.54
C ALA A 389 19.30 -15.61 1.56
N ARG A 390 19.34 -14.37 2.07
CA ARG A 390 20.29 -13.96 3.10
C ARG A 390 19.90 -14.51 4.46
N ALA A 391 20.89 -14.79 5.34
CA ALA A 391 20.66 -15.37 6.66
C ALA A 391 19.73 -14.51 7.53
N ALA A 392 18.89 -15.18 8.34
CA ALA A 392 17.82 -14.55 9.14
C ALA A 392 18.30 -13.65 10.28
N ASP A 393 19.60 -13.68 10.62
CA ASP A 393 20.17 -12.99 11.77
C ASP A 393 20.73 -11.59 11.48
N ASP A 394 20.57 -11.09 10.26
CA ASP A 394 21.01 -9.75 9.88
C ASP A 394 19.93 -8.71 10.23
N LEU A 395 20.25 -7.82 11.18
CA LEU A 395 19.36 -6.75 11.66
C LEU A 395 18.90 -5.85 10.48
N GLU A 396 19.81 -5.58 9.57
CA GLU A 396 19.56 -4.77 8.37
C GLU A 396 18.58 -5.47 7.41
N ALA A 397 18.72 -6.79 7.20
CA ALA A 397 17.77 -7.57 6.42
C ALA A 397 16.37 -7.58 7.04
N THR A 398 16.26 -7.46 8.36
CA THR A 398 14.98 -7.34 9.06
C THR A 398 14.34 -5.97 8.86
N HIS A 399 15.10 -4.88 8.93
CA HIS A 399 14.62 -3.53 8.59
C HIS A 399 14.13 -3.46 7.14
N GLN A 400 14.92 -3.99 6.22
CA GLN A 400 14.59 -4.02 4.79
C GLN A 400 13.31 -4.80 4.52
N ARG A 401 13.09 -5.95 5.18
CA ARG A 401 11.85 -6.74 5.05
C ARG A 401 10.63 -5.97 5.53
N LYS A 402 10.72 -5.27 6.67
CA LYS A 402 9.59 -4.50 7.21
C LYS A 402 9.26 -3.27 6.37
N ALA A 403 10.26 -2.51 5.94
CA ALA A 403 10.08 -1.38 5.03
C ALA A 403 9.46 -1.81 3.70
N SER A 404 9.96 -2.91 3.11
CA SER A 404 9.38 -3.52 1.92
C SER A 404 7.91 -3.94 2.12
N ARG A 405 7.56 -4.52 3.27
CA ARG A 405 6.18 -4.95 3.56
C ARG A 405 5.23 -3.75 3.66
N ALA A 406 5.64 -2.68 4.36
CA ALA A 406 4.86 -1.46 4.49
C ALA A 406 4.63 -0.75 3.14
N ALA A 407 5.68 -0.57 2.35
CA ALA A 407 5.59 0.03 1.02
C ALA A 407 4.66 -0.74 0.07
N ARG A 408 4.54 -2.06 0.26
CA ARG A 408 3.70 -2.95 -0.56
C ARG A 408 2.27 -3.07 -0.06
N HIS A 409 2.03 -2.87 1.23
CA HIS A 409 0.66 -2.85 1.75
C HIS A 409 -0.16 -1.77 1.04
N GLY A 410 0.43 -0.60 0.80
CA GLY A 410 -0.16 0.43 -0.05
C GLY A 410 -0.40 -0.03 -1.50
N LYS A 411 0.53 -0.78 -2.11
CA LYS A 411 0.41 -1.30 -3.50
C LYS A 411 -0.55 -2.48 -3.64
N GLN A 412 -0.74 -3.30 -2.60
CA GLN A 412 -1.67 -4.44 -2.64
C GLN A 412 -3.12 -4.03 -2.77
N GLN A 413 -3.42 -2.80 -2.44
CA GLN A 413 -4.71 -2.18 -2.65
C GLN A 413 -4.83 -1.51 -4.02
N GLY A 414 -3.83 -1.64 -4.91
CA GLY A 414 -3.88 -1.14 -6.29
C GLY A 414 -3.33 0.27 -6.50
N THR A 415 -2.30 0.69 -5.73
CA THR A 415 -1.80 2.07 -5.81
C THR A 415 -1.04 2.37 -7.10
N ARG A 416 -1.61 3.14 -8.00
CA ARG A 416 -0.85 4.04 -8.88
C ARG A 416 -0.49 5.28 -8.06
N ILE A 417 0.81 5.57 -7.93
CA ILE A 417 1.29 6.78 -7.27
C ILE A 417 0.98 7.96 -8.20
N ALA A 418 -0.02 8.76 -7.86
CA ALA A 418 -0.15 10.10 -8.41
C ALA A 418 0.86 10.98 -7.68
N SER A 419 1.77 11.61 -8.41
CA SER A 419 2.66 12.63 -7.88
C SER A 419 1.84 13.85 -7.49
N THR A 420 1.64 14.08 -6.20
CA THR A 420 1.23 15.40 -5.74
C THR A 420 2.48 16.30 -5.76
N SER A 421 2.53 17.18 -6.72
CA SER A 421 3.58 18.21 -6.86
C SER A 421 3.36 19.32 -5.85
N ASP A 422 3.62 19.05 -4.58
CA ASP A 422 3.90 20.13 -3.62
C ASP A 422 5.42 20.35 -3.63
N ARG A 423 5.86 21.54 -4.03
CA ARG A 423 7.28 21.90 -3.98
C ARG A 423 7.74 21.98 -2.52
N PRO A 424 8.99 21.57 -2.22
CA PRO A 424 9.55 21.77 -0.88
C PRO A 424 9.58 23.24 -0.51
N ASP A 425 9.47 23.54 0.79
CA ASP A 425 9.50 24.93 1.32
C ASP A 425 10.82 25.65 0.98
N VAL A 426 11.90 24.90 0.78
CA VAL A 426 13.22 25.37 0.37
C VAL A 426 13.73 24.45 -0.74
N PRO A 427 14.27 24.97 -1.85
CA PRO A 427 14.77 24.14 -2.93
C PRO A 427 16.03 23.35 -2.49
N GLY A 428 16.08 22.07 -2.88
CA GLY A 428 17.23 21.21 -2.69
C GLY A 428 17.64 20.56 -4.00
N TRP A 429 18.92 20.23 -4.15
CA TRP A 429 19.45 19.64 -5.37
C TRP A 429 20.35 18.45 -5.09
N LEU A 430 20.38 17.51 -6.03
CA LEU A 430 21.42 16.50 -6.13
C LEU A 430 22.31 16.79 -7.34
N ILE A 431 23.60 16.74 -7.11
CA ILE A 431 24.61 16.92 -8.15
C ILE A 431 25.39 15.62 -8.32
N GLY A 432 25.43 15.08 -9.54
CA GLY A 432 26.22 13.91 -9.86
C GLY A 432 27.72 14.19 -9.71
N VAL A 433 28.39 13.48 -8.80
CA VAL A 433 29.84 13.59 -8.56
C VAL A 433 30.58 12.53 -9.35
N ALA A 434 30.07 11.29 -9.35
CA ALA A 434 30.66 10.20 -10.09
C ALA A 434 29.58 9.24 -10.62
N GLY A 435 29.96 8.45 -11.64
CA GLY A 435 29.07 7.52 -12.31
C GLY A 435 28.31 8.15 -13.49
N PRO A 436 27.23 7.53 -13.97
CA PRO A 436 26.51 7.95 -15.18
C PRO A 436 25.85 9.34 -15.09
N LEU A 437 25.70 9.88 -13.88
CA LEU A 437 25.10 11.19 -13.64
C LEU A 437 26.12 12.28 -13.34
N ALA A 438 27.43 12.03 -13.50
CA ALA A 438 28.47 13.02 -13.22
C ALA A 438 28.22 14.34 -13.96
N GLY A 439 28.24 15.47 -13.23
CA GLY A 439 27.98 16.81 -13.74
C GLY A 439 26.49 17.15 -13.96
N ARG A 440 25.56 16.20 -13.79
CA ARG A 440 24.11 16.50 -13.87
C ARG A 440 23.60 17.03 -12.54
N ARG A 441 22.61 17.91 -12.62
CA ARG A 441 21.92 18.50 -11.46
C ARG A 441 20.43 18.17 -11.53
N PHE A 442 19.86 17.78 -10.39
CA PHE A 442 18.46 17.42 -10.23
C PHE A 442 17.85 18.25 -9.11
N GLU A 443 16.78 18.93 -9.39
CA GLU A 443 15.95 19.57 -8.37
C GLU A 443 15.17 18.49 -7.62
N LEU A 444 15.10 18.59 -6.30
CA LEU A 444 14.37 17.65 -5.46
C LEU A 444 12.92 18.10 -5.27
N ASP A 445 12.00 17.20 -5.52
CA ASP A 445 10.60 17.33 -5.12
C ASP A 445 10.39 16.95 -3.64
N VAL A 446 9.18 17.15 -3.13
CA VAL A 446 8.80 16.73 -1.77
C VAL A 446 9.07 15.24 -1.54
N ASP A 447 8.97 14.42 -2.59
CA ASP A 447 9.22 12.98 -2.55
C ASP A 447 9.97 12.55 -3.82
N THR A 448 11.28 12.36 -3.70
CA THR A 448 12.15 12.02 -4.81
C THR A 448 12.67 10.59 -4.67
N LEU A 449 12.26 9.70 -5.57
CA LEU A 449 12.76 8.33 -5.67
C LEU A 449 14.00 8.27 -6.58
N ILE A 450 15.03 7.52 -6.13
CA ILE A 450 16.25 7.25 -6.86
C ILE A 450 16.39 5.74 -7.05
N GLY A 451 16.63 5.28 -8.26
CA GLY A 451 16.79 3.86 -8.52
C GLY A 451 17.01 3.52 -9.99
N ARG A 452 17.01 2.22 -10.30
CA ARG A 452 17.19 1.73 -11.66
C ARG A 452 15.90 1.81 -12.49
N SER A 453 14.74 1.72 -11.85
CA SER A 453 13.45 1.75 -12.51
C SER A 453 13.20 3.10 -13.21
N GLN A 454 12.59 3.07 -14.39
CA GLN A 454 12.10 4.25 -15.11
C GLN A 454 10.98 4.99 -14.34
N SER A 455 10.36 4.35 -13.34
CA SER A 455 9.36 4.98 -12.46
C SER A 455 9.98 5.87 -11.38
N CYS A 456 11.31 5.83 -11.20
CA CYS A 456 12.01 6.71 -10.27
C CYS A 456 12.15 8.12 -10.86
N ALA A 457 12.01 9.15 -10.03
CA ALA A 457 12.25 10.55 -10.43
C ALA A 457 13.69 10.75 -10.91
N ILE A 458 14.66 10.05 -10.29
CA ILE A 458 16.05 9.97 -10.75
C ILE A 458 16.32 8.51 -11.14
N ALA A 459 16.01 8.19 -12.39
CA ALA A 459 16.21 6.87 -12.97
C ALA A 459 17.62 6.72 -13.54
N VAL A 460 18.37 5.70 -13.07
CA VAL A 460 19.75 5.43 -13.50
C VAL A 460 19.89 3.95 -13.83
N PRO A 461 20.12 3.55 -15.09
CA PRO A 461 20.15 2.16 -15.53
C PRO A 461 21.48 1.47 -15.16
N LEU A 462 21.76 1.38 -13.86
CA LEU A 462 22.91 0.66 -13.30
C LEU A 462 22.43 -0.66 -12.67
N SER A 463 23.08 -1.76 -13.01
CA SER A 463 22.79 -3.08 -12.43
C SER A 463 23.06 -3.15 -10.92
N SER A 464 23.89 -2.28 -10.39
CA SER A 464 24.17 -2.12 -8.96
C SER A 464 23.13 -1.31 -8.20
N LEU A 465 22.18 -0.67 -8.87
CA LEU A 465 21.03 -0.02 -8.25
C LEU A 465 19.83 -0.97 -8.20
N SER A 466 19.13 -1.00 -7.08
CA SER A 466 17.80 -1.63 -6.98
C SER A 466 16.77 -0.84 -7.79
N GLY A 467 15.64 -1.46 -8.16
CA GLY A 467 14.56 -0.81 -8.91
C GLY A 467 14.16 0.52 -8.27
N ALA A 468 13.79 0.52 -7.00
CA ALA A 468 13.75 1.69 -6.11
C ALA A 468 14.86 1.49 -5.06
N HIS A 469 15.91 2.30 -5.08
CA HIS A 469 17.09 2.13 -4.24
C HIS A 469 17.04 2.99 -2.99
N ALA A 470 16.80 4.28 -3.17
CA ALA A 470 16.69 5.25 -2.08
C ALA A 470 15.56 6.25 -2.35
N ARG A 471 15.12 6.91 -1.29
CA ARG A 471 14.08 7.93 -1.32
C ARG A 471 14.55 9.14 -0.55
N ILE A 472 14.38 10.33 -1.11
CA ILE A 472 14.60 11.61 -0.43
C ILE A 472 13.25 12.28 -0.24
N VAL A 473 12.95 12.70 0.99
CA VAL A 473 11.72 13.40 1.35
C VAL A 473 12.06 14.77 1.93
N ALA A 474 11.40 15.82 1.42
CA ALA A 474 11.46 17.16 2.00
C ALA A 474 10.50 17.28 3.18
N ILE A 475 10.97 17.82 4.29
CA ILE A 475 10.21 18.02 5.54
C ILE A 475 10.40 19.47 5.99
N GLY A 476 9.52 20.35 5.54
CA GLY A 476 9.75 21.79 5.69
C GLY A 476 11.07 22.17 5.01
N PRO A 477 12.01 22.83 5.72
CA PRO A 477 13.29 23.22 5.14
C PRO A 477 14.34 22.11 5.11
N ARG A 478 14.04 20.88 5.55
CA ARG A 478 15.02 19.79 5.67
C ARG A 478 14.75 18.70 4.64
N PHE A 479 15.82 18.00 4.24
CA PHE A 479 15.74 16.84 3.37
C PHE A 479 16.28 15.62 4.09
N VAL A 480 15.61 14.50 3.92
CA VAL A 480 16.01 13.24 4.55
C VAL A 480 16.06 12.15 3.50
N ILE A 481 17.19 11.43 3.48
CA ILE A 481 17.38 10.26 2.62
C ILE A 481 17.13 8.97 3.41
N SER A 482 16.47 8.01 2.76
CA SER A 482 16.24 6.65 3.28
C SER A 482 16.62 5.62 2.25
N ASP A 483 17.32 4.57 2.67
CA ASP A 483 17.52 3.36 1.87
C ASP A 483 16.22 2.54 1.85
N LEU A 484 15.79 2.13 0.66
CA LEU A 484 14.53 1.39 0.48
C LEU A 484 14.72 -0.14 0.51
N GLY A 485 15.70 -0.61 1.27
CA GLY A 485 16.04 -2.02 1.28
C GLY A 485 16.84 -2.43 0.05
N SER A 486 17.74 -1.57 -0.38
CA SER A 486 18.54 -1.80 -1.57
C SER A 486 19.54 -2.95 -1.40
N THR A 487 19.86 -3.63 -2.49
CA THR A 487 20.78 -4.80 -2.48
C THR A 487 22.18 -4.41 -2.04
N HIS A 488 22.65 -3.23 -2.42
CA HIS A 488 24.03 -2.77 -2.13
C HIS A 488 24.09 -1.73 -1.00
N GLY A 489 22.93 -1.20 -0.55
CA GLY A 489 22.85 -0.19 0.49
C GLY A 489 23.15 1.22 0.01
N THR A 490 22.75 2.19 0.81
CA THR A 490 23.02 3.62 0.66
C THR A 490 24.02 4.06 1.71
N THR A 491 25.00 4.87 1.31
CA THR A 491 25.93 5.51 2.26
C THR A 491 25.87 7.03 2.15
N VAL A 492 26.06 7.73 3.27
CA VAL A 492 26.23 9.18 3.32
C VAL A 492 27.54 9.49 4.02
N ASN A 493 28.44 10.19 3.32
CA ASN A 493 29.80 10.46 3.77
C ASN A 493 30.57 9.18 4.16
N GLY A 494 30.39 8.11 3.39
CA GLY A 494 31.01 6.80 3.60
C GLY A 494 30.38 5.96 4.72
N ALA A 495 29.46 6.50 5.53
CA ALA A 495 28.72 5.74 6.54
C ALA A 495 27.45 5.15 5.94
N ARG A 496 27.23 3.84 6.11
CA ARG A 496 26.00 3.17 5.67
C ARG A 496 24.81 3.64 6.48
N ILE A 497 23.70 3.90 5.81
CA ILE A 497 22.49 4.42 6.44
C ILE A 497 21.28 3.53 6.13
N THR A 498 20.33 3.49 7.05
CA THR A 498 18.94 3.16 6.77
C THR A 498 18.16 4.42 6.48
N SER A 499 18.49 5.50 7.21
CA SER A 499 17.94 6.82 7.02
C SER A 499 18.83 7.89 7.64
N ARG A 500 18.84 9.12 7.06
CA ARG A 500 19.64 10.24 7.55
C ARG A 500 19.11 11.58 7.04
N GLU A 501 19.10 12.61 7.88
CA GLU A 501 18.93 14.00 7.48
C GLU A 501 20.17 14.46 6.69
N LEU A 502 19.93 15.10 5.54
CA LEU A 502 20.99 15.60 4.65
C LEU A 502 21.36 17.04 5.02
N CYS A 503 22.66 17.27 5.10
CA CYS A 503 23.24 18.61 5.19
C CYS A 503 23.86 18.98 3.84
N SER A 504 23.82 20.30 3.50
CA SER A 504 24.45 20.78 2.26
C SER A 504 25.93 20.39 2.23
N GLY A 505 26.35 19.76 1.13
CA GLY A 505 27.69 19.18 0.95
C GLY A 505 27.79 17.68 1.22
N ASP A 506 26.75 17.03 1.78
CA ASP A 506 26.76 15.59 2.01
C ASP A 506 26.94 14.80 0.69
N GLU A 507 27.83 13.81 0.73
CA GLU A 507 28.11 12.89 -0.38
C GLU A 507 27.33 11.59 -0.17
N ILE A 508 26.47 11.25 -1.13
CA ILE A 508 25.57 10.11 -1.12
C ILE A 508 26.08 9.09 -2.13
N ALA A 509 26.41 7.88 -1.70
CA ALA A 509 26.76 6.81 -2.61
C ALA A 509 25.72 5.69 -2.61
N LEU A 510 25.33 5.27 -3.83
CA LEU A 510 24.27 4.32 -4.14
C LEU A 510 24.79 3.38 -5.23
N GLY A 511 25.24 2.16 -4.90
CA GLY A 511 25.60 1.14 -5.87
C GLY A 511 26.51 1.61 -7.03
N GLY A 512 27.54 2.43 -6.75
CA GLY A 512 28.46 2.97 -7.75
C GLY A 512 28.05 4.32 -8.37
N LEU A 513 26.92 4.86 -7.99
CA LEU A 513 26.50 6.25 -8.24
C LEU A 513 26.92 7.11 -7.04
N VAL A 514 27.53 8.25 -7.27
CA VAL A 514 27.88 9.21 -6.22
C VAL A 514 27.22 10.55 -6.54
N LEU A 515 26.42 11.04 -5.59
CA LEU A 515 25.70 12.30 -5.66
C LEU A 515 26.12 13.19 -4.50
N ARG A 516 26.08 14.50 -4.68
CA ARG A 516 26.24 15.49 -3.59
C ARG A 516 24.94 16.27 -3.42
N PHE A 517 24.51 16.37 -2.18
CA PHE A 517 23.35 17.16 -1.82
C PHE A 517 23.76 18.64 -1.65
N GLU A 518 22.95 19.56 -2.19
CA GLU A 518 23.09 21.02 -2.04
C GLU A 518 21.71 21.63 -1.71
N GLN A 519 21.72 22.53 -0.75
CA GLN A 519 20.55 23.30 -0.31
C GLN A 519 20.94 24.77 -0.15
#